data_dface459e3aeef3d9fdfb65456416d6e
#
_entry.id   dface459e3aeef3d9fdfb65456416d6e
#
_cell.length_a   1.000
_cell.length_b   1.000
_cell.length_c   1.000
_cell.angle_alpha   90.00
_cell.angle_beta   90.00
_cell.angle_gamma   90.00
#
_symmetry.space_group_name_H-M   'P 1'
#
loop_
_entity.id
_entity.type
_entity.pdbx_description
1 polymer ?
#
loop_
_entity_poly.entity_id
_entity_poly.type
_entity_poly.pdbx_seq_one_letter_code
_entity_poly.pdbx_strand_id
1 'polypeptide(L)'
;MRALFLLTLHLEMKKSIFFVSCMALLLSSCAGEFTKVFKSSDSDYQYEYAKQCFAEGKYVRAVTLLEGLVAVMKGGDNAQESLYMLGMAQYMSRDYESASQTFKKYGTSYPKGIYAEKACFYVGESLYESAPEPRLDQTPTIGAINAYQRFLDLYPDSELRKVAQNKLFELQDKLIMKEYLSAKLYFNLGGYFGNINANNESNYTACIVTAENALKTYPFTHLREDFSLLIMKSKFLLAENSSEEKRLDRYRDAEDECYGFINEFPDSNERPTAERYIAKCKKVTKD
;
A
#
# COMPACT_ATOMS: atom_id res chain seq x y z
N MET A 1 -11.86 -29.31 56.48
CA MET A 1 -11.43 -29.09 55.08
C MET A 1 -11.93 -27.80 54.44
N ARG A 2 -13.22 -27.43 54.49
CA ARG A 2 -13.76 -26.19 53.90
C ARG A 2 -13.14 -24.89 54.45
N ALA A 3 -12.89 -24.78 55.75
CA ALA A 3 -12.31 -23.58 56.35
C ALA A 3 -10.86 -23.29 55.90
N LEU A 4 -10.05 -24.35 55.73
CA LEU A 4 -8.66 -24.22 55.26
C LEU A 4 -8.60 -23.77 53.80
N PHE A 5 -9.50 -24.27 52.96
CA PHE A 5 -9.64 -23.91 51.55
C PHE A 5 -10.07 -22.43 51.36
N LEU A 6 -11.01 -21.95 52.20
CA LEU A 6 -11.42 -20.56 52.18
C LEU A 6 -10.31 -19.60 52.64
N LEU A 7 -9.49 -20.04 53.59
CA LEU A 7 -8.34 -19.25 54.08
C LEU A 7 -7.25 -19.10 53.03
N THR A 8 -6.93 -20.18 52.29
CA THR A 8 -5.94 -20.17 51.21
C THR A 8 -6.43 -19.32 50.03
N LEU A 9 -7.72 -19.42 49.65
CA LEU A 9 -8.32 -18.61 48.60
C LEU A 9 -8.27 -17.12 48.94
N HIS A 10 -8.54 -16.77 50.19
CA HIS A 10 -8.49 -15.38 50.68
C HIS A 10 -7.07 -14.81 50.72
N LEU A 11 -6.06 -15.65 50.97
CA LEU A 11 -4.64 -15.27 50.98
C LEU A 11 -4.15 -15.02 49.56
N GLU A 12 -4.53 -15.88 48.60
CA GLU A 12 -4.19 -15.71 47.19
C GLU A 12 -4.88 -14.45 46.54
N MET A 13 -6.15 -14.20 46.91
CA MET A 13 -6.83 -12.96 46.49
C MET A 13 -6.13 -11.71 47.02
N LYS A 14 -5.70 -11.70 48.29
CA LYS A 14 -4.96 -10.56 48.86
C LYS A 14 -3.61 -10.32 48.16
N LYS A 15 -2.87 -11.37 47.83
CA LYS A 15 -1.61 -11.27 47.07
C LYS A 15 -1.86 -10.71 45.67
N SER A 16 -2.89 -11.20 44.97
CA SER A 16 -3.27 -10.71 43.64
C SER A 16 -3.68 -9.23 43.66
N ILE A 17 -4.49 -8.81 44.65
CA ILE A 17 -4.90 -7.41 44.83
C ILE A 17 -3.68 -6.51 45.12
N PHE A 18 -2.77 -6.99 45.98
CA PHE A 18 -1.53 -6.27 46.28
C PHE A 18 -0.63 -6.11 45.04
N PHE A 19 -0.51 -7.17 44.23
CA PHE A 19 0.28 -7.12 42.98
C PHE A 19 -0.32 -6.17 41.93
N VAL A 20 -1.66 -6.19 41.78
CA VAL A 20 -2.40 -5.26 40.89
C VAL A 20 -2.26 -3.83 41.41
N SER A 21 -2.35 -3.59 42.72
CA SER A 21 -2.19 -2.29 43.34
C SER A 21 -0.77 -1.73 43.17
N CYS A 22 0.27 -2.56 43.35
CA CYS A 22 1.65 -2.17 43.11
C CYS A 22 1.89 -1.83 41.62
N MET A 23 1.32 -2.60 40.70
CA MET A 23 1.43 -2.36 39.27
C MET A 23 0.70 -1.07 38.85
N ALA A 24 -0.45 -0.77 39.46
CA ALA A 24 -1.17 0.49 39.25
C ALA A 24 -0.39 1.71 39.78
N LEU A 25 0.32 1.60 40.90
CA LEU A 25 1.16 2.67 41.44
C LEU A 25 2.40 2.94 40.57
N LEU A 26 3.00 1.91 39.96
CA LEU A 26 4.13 2.08 39.04
C LEU A 26 3.70 2.77 37.73
N LEU A 27 2.49 2.49 37.26
CA LEU A 27 1.94 3.13 36.04
C LEU A 27 1.57 4.60 36.26
N SER A 28 1.18 4.99 37.46
CA SER A 28 0.80 6.38 37.79
C SER A 28 2.00 7.33 37.92
N SER A 29 3.17 6.84 38.27
CA SER A 29 4.39 7.66 38.43
C SER A 29 4.87 8.27 37.09
N CYS A 30 4.90 7.49 36.00
CA CYS A 30 5.30 7.96 34.69
C CYS A 30 4.33 8.97 34.03
N ALA A 31 3.04 8.91 34.39
CA ALA A 31 2.05 9.84 33.86
C ALA A 31 2.19 11.24 34.48
N GLY A 32 2.58 11.32 35.76
CA GLY A 32 2.77 12.58 36.45
C GLY A 32 3.97 13.38 35.94
N GLU A 33 5.07 12.70 35.63
CA GLU A 33 6.30 13.34 35.10
C GLU A 33 6.05 13.94 33.69
N PHE A 34 5.47 13.18 32.78
CA PHE A 34 5.13 13.67 31.44
C PHE A 34 4.25 14.92 31.50
N THR A 35 3.21 14.92 32.33
CA THR A 35 2.32 16.05 32.48
C THR A 35 3.04 17.29 33.01
N LYS A 36 4.01 17.12 33.91
CA LYS A 36 4.83 18.21 34.44
C LYS A 36 5.71 18.82 33.34
N VAL A 37 6.38 17.98 32.54
CA VAL A 37 7.21 18.41 31.41
C VAL A 37 6.36 19.11 30.35
N PHE A 38 5.23 18.51 29.96
CA PHE A 38 4.34 19.07 28.93
C PHE A 38 3.80 20.46 29.30
N LYS A 39 3.57 20.73 30.58
CA LYS A 39 3.12 22.04 31.08
C LYS A 39 4.28 23.02 31.36
N SER A 40 5.50 22.62 31.21
CA SER A 40 6.68 23.49 31.40
C SER A 40 6.73 24.55 30.30
N SER A 41 7.17 25.75 30.63
CA SER A 41 7.50 26.78 29.65
C SER A 41 8.95 26.69 29.14
N ASP A 42 9.75 25.77 29.70
CA ASP A 42 11.12 25.53 29.30
C ASP A 42 11.19 24.57 28.10
N SER A 43 11.46 25.13 26.93
CA SER A 43 11.52 24.40 25.65
C SER A 43 12.72 23.44 25.59
N ASP A 44 13.85 23.78 26.21
CA ASP A 44 15.02 22.92 26.22
C ASP A 44 14.78 21.70 27.11
N TYR A 45 14.15 21.87 28.26
CA TYR A 45 13.73 20.76 29.11
C TYR A 45 12.72 19.84 28.43
N GLN A 46 11.74 20.41 27.73
CA GLN A 46 10.77 19.63 26.95
C GLN A 46 11.47 18.84 25.83
N TYR A 47 12.45 19.47 25.16
CA TYR A 47 13.17 18.83 24.05
C TYR A 47 14.05 17.67 24.52
N GLU A 48 14.80 17.83 25.60
CA GLU A 48 15.60 16.73 26.16
C GLU A 48 14.70 15.57 26.61
N TYR A 49 13.58 15.86 27.21
CA TYR A 49 12.60 14.81 27.59
C TYR A 49 11.95 14.15 26.36
N ALA A 50 11.72 14.88 25.28
CA ALA A 50 11.24 14.31 24.03
C ALA A 50 12.26 13.34 23.41
N LYS A 51 13.58 13.68 23.45
CA LYS A 51 14.67 12.78 23.04
C LYS A 51 14.70 11.51 23.90
N GLN A 52 14.54 11.66 25.21
CA GLN A 52 14.46 10.51 26.09
C GLN A 52 13.25 9.62 25.77
N CYS A 53 12.05 10.20 25.58
CA CYS A 53 10.85 9.45 25.16
C CYS A 53 11.07 8.72 23.84
N PHE A 54 11.72 9.36 22.87
CA PHE A 54 12.06 8.74 21.60
C PHE A 54 13.02 7.55 21.77
N ALA A 55 14.09 7.71 22.54
CA ALA A 55 15.07 6.66 22.81
C ALA A 55 14.45 5.45 23.56
N GLU A 56 13.47 5.70 24.43
CA GLU A 56 12.73 4.68 25.18
C GLU A 56 11.57 4.03 24.36
N GLY A 57 11.38 4.41 23.11
CA GLY A 57 10.30 3.89 22.26
C GLY A 57 8.91 4.45 22.61
N LYS A 58 8.82 5.50 23.43
CA LYS A 58 7.58 6.19 23.81
C LYS A 58 7.21 7.24 22.74
N TYR A 59 7.10 6.80 21.49
CA TYR A 59 7.00 7.67 20.30
C TYR A 59 5.81 8.64 20.36
N VAL A 60 4.63 8.20 20.81
CA VAL A 60 3.46 9.07 20.94
C VAL A 60 3.70 10.25 21.89
N ARG A 61 4.44 10.03 23.00
CA ARG A 61 4.83 11.12 23.91
C ARG A 61 5.84 12.06 23.27
N ALA A 62 6.81 11.51 22.54
CA ALA A 62 7.75 12.31 21.78
C ALA A 62 7.05 13.19 20.74
N VAL A 63 6.10 12.63 19.96
CA VAL A 63 5.27 13.39 19.00
C VAL A 63 4.56 14.53 19.68
N THR A 64 3.85 14.26 20.80
CA THR A 64 3.08 15.30 21.53
C THR A 64 3.92 16.50 21.96
N LEU A 65 5.17 16.27 22.39
CA LEU A 65 6.09 17.33 22.77
C LEU A 65 6.66 18.06 21.55
N LEU A 66 7.14 17.27 20.55
CA LEU A 66 7.82 17.81 19.37
C LEU A 66 6.90 18.65 18.48
N GLU A 67 5.62 18.34 18.38
CA GLU A 67 4.65 19.15 17.63
C GLU A 67 4.60 20.59 18.10
N GLY A 68 4.63 20.83 19.42
CA GLY A 68 4.73 22.16 19.99
C GLY A 68 6.10 22.81 19.81
N LEU A 69 7.15 22.01 19.96
CA LEU A 69 8.54 22.50 19.98
C LEU A 69 9.07 22.91 18.60
N VAL A 70 8.70 22.22 17.53
CA VAL A 70 9.19 22.50 16.16
C VAL A 70 8.95 23.96 15.74
N ALA A 71 7.85 24.55 16.16
CA ALA A 71 7.56 25.96 15.86
C ALA A 71 8.43 26.92 16.69
N VAL A 72 8.63 26.61 17.97
CA VAL A 72 9.40 27.44 18.91
C VAL A 72 10.90 27.39 18.58
N MET A 73 11.40 26.21 18.21
CA MET A 73 12.82 25.97 17.91
C MET A 73 13.24 26.42 16.50
N LYS A 74 12.31 26.92 15.68
CA LYS A 74 12.60 27.33 14.31
C LYS A 74 13.68 28.41 14.28
N GLY A 75 14.78 28.10 13.55
CA GLY A 75 15.93 29.00 13.42
C GLY A 75 17.01 28.80 14.48
N GLY A 76 16.77 27.97 15.50
CA GLY A 76 17.79 27.59 16.49
C GLY A 76 18.60 26.36 16.05
N ASP A 77 19.60 26.01 16.86
CA ASP A 77 20.54 24.92 16.58
C ASP A 77 19.85 23.57 16.48
N ASN A 78 18.80 23.32 17.27
CA ASN A 78 18.06 22.05 17.31
C ASN A 78 16.89 22.01 16.31
N ALA A 79 16.70 23.04 15.48
CA ALA A 79 15.55 23.15 14.58
C ALA A 79 15.45 22.01 13.55
N GLN A 80 16.58 21.59 12.98
CA GLN A 80 16.62 20.49 12.02
C GLN A 80 16.39 19.15 12.69
N GLU A 81 17.06 18.91 13.81
CA GLU A 81 16.97 17.67 14.56
C GLU A 81 15.55 17.45 15.10
N SER A 82 14.94 18.48 15.70
CA SER A 82 13.58 18.40 16.24
C SER A 82 12.54 18.06 15.17
N LEU A 83 12.63 18.68 13.98
CA LEU A 83 11.70 18.41 12.88
C LEU A 83 11.90 17.01 12.30
N TYR A 84 13.15 16.56 12.14
CA TYR A 84 13.45 15.21 11.68
C TYR A 84 12.99 14.16 12.71
N MET A 85 13.26 14.39 13.98
CA MET A 85 12.84 13.52 15.08
C MET A 85 11.32 13.42 15.18
N LEU A 86 10.58 14.52 14.96
CA LEU A 86 9.12 14.51 14.90
C LEU A 86 8.65 13.53 13.79
N GLY A 87 9.18 13.66 12.58
CA GLY A 87 8.84 12.75 11.47
C GLY A 87 9.15 11.28 11.81
N MET A 88 10.32 11.03 12.42
CA MET A 88 10.68 9.68 12.85
C MET A 88 9.78 9.14 13.97
N ALA A 89 9.40 9.97 14.94
CA ALA A 89 8.49 9.56 16.01
C ALA A 89 7.09 9.23 15.48
N GLN A 90 6.57 10.03 14.53
CA GLN A 90 5.32 9.76 13.82
C GLN A 90 5.41 8.45 13.02
N TYR A 91 6.50 8.23 12.26
CA TYR A 91 6.73 7.00 11.53
C TYR A 91 6.75 5.77 12.45
N MET A 92 7.53 5.82 13.53
CA MET A 92 7.65 4.74 14.50
C MET A 92 6.36 4.48 15.31
N SER A 93 5.50 5.49 15.45
CA SER A 93 4.15 5.33 16.02
C SER A 93 3.10 4.87 15.00
N ARG A 94 3.51 4.63 13.75
CA ARG A 94 2.68 4.23 12.61
C ARG A 94 1.69 5.31 12.12
N ASP A 95 1.92 6.55 12.49
CA ASP A 95 1.22 7.69 11.90
C ASP A 95 1.94 8.10 10.60
N TYR A 96 1.79 7.26 9.59
CA TYR A 96 2.52 7.40 8.34
C TYR A 96 2.10 8.62 7.52
N GLU A 97 0.84 9.04 7.63
CA GLU A 97 0.36 10.23 6.95
C GLU A 97 1.05 11.49 7.48
N SER A 98 1.02 11.71 8.79
CA SER A 98 1.70 12.83 9.44
C SER A 98 3.22 12.77 9.23
N ALA A 99 3.82 11.57 9.32
CA ALA A 99 5.25 11.37 9.06
C ALA A 99 5.64 11.84 7.66
N SER A 100 4.89 11.43 6.62
CA SER A 100 5.17 11.83 5.23
C SER A 100 5.11 13.34 5.05
N GLN A 101 4.14 14.00 5.67
CA GLN A 101 4.00 15.47 5.62
C GLN A 101 5.15 16.17 6.37
N THR A 102 5.54 15.65 7.53
CA THR A 102 6.63 16.20 8.32
C THR A 102 7.97 16.07 7.59
N PHE A 103 8.25 14.93 6.97
CA PHE A 103 9.46 14.75 6.16
C PHE A 103 9.47 15.63 4.90
N LYS A 104 8.33 15.82 4.23
CA LYS A 104 8.20 16.78 3.13
C LYS A 104 8.49 18.21 3.60
N LYS A 105 7.96 18.58 4.78
CA LYS A 105 8.25 19.89 5.41
C LYS A 105 9.74 20.04 5.72
N TYR A 106 10.41 18.97 6.20
CA TYR A 106 11.85 18.98 6.41
C TYR A 106 12.60 19.27 5.10
N GLY A 107 12.32 18.53 4.04
CA GLY A 107 12.96 18.71 2.72
C GLY A 107 12.76 20.12 2.14
N THR A 108 11.62 20.74 2.41
CA THR A 108 11.34 22.13 1.98
C THR A 108 12.05 23.16 2.84
N SER A 109 12.10 22.95 4.16
CA SER A 109 12.70 23.91 5.10
C SER A 109 14.22 23.83 5.12
N TYR A 110 14.77 22.64 4.94
CA TYR A 110 16.20 22.34 5.05
C TYR A 110 16.70 21.49 3.88
N PRO A 111 16.67 21.98 2.63
CA PRO A 111 16.99 21.17 1.44
C PRO A 111 18.47 20.70 1.40
N LYS A 112 19.34 21.36 2.15
CA LYS A 112 20.76 21.00 2.32
C LYS A 112 21.08 20.58 3.77
N GLY A 113 20.04 20.28 4.56
CA GLY A 113 20.19 19.85 5.95
C GLY A 113 20.82 18.47 6.07
N ILE A 114 21.40 18.19 7.23
CA ILE A 114 22.12 16.93 7.51
C ILE A 114 21.22 15.68 7.40
N TYR A 115 19.91 15.85 7.53
CA TYR A 115 18.93 14.77 7.38
C TYR A 115 18.13 14.84 6.07
N ALA A 116 18.50 15.73 5.10
CA ALA A 116 17.71 15.98 3.90
C ALA A 116 17.51 14.70 3.05
N GLU A 117 18.58 13.93 2.86
CA GLU A 117 18.53 12.66 2.14
C GLU A 117 17.61 11.66 2.85
N LYS A 118 17.83 11.43 4.15
CA LYS A 118 16.99 10.51 4.93
C LYS A 118 15.52 10.96 4.98
N ALA A 119 15.26 12.25 5.17
CA ALA A 119 13.91 12.79 5.16
C ALA A 119 13.23 12.55 3.80
N CYS A 120 13.94 12.78 2.69
CA CYS A 120 13.42 12.49 1.36
C CYS A 120 13.07 11.01 1.18
N PHE A 121 13.93 10.10 1.65
CA PHE A 121 13.67 8.66 1.64
C PHE A 121 12.46 8.29 2.48
N TYR A 122 12.36 8.82 3.71
CA TYR A 122 11.26 8.52 4.62
C TYR A 122 9.90 9.09 4.19
N VAL A 123 9.86 10.05 3.26
CA VAL A 123 8.59 10.39 2.56
C VAL A 123 8.08 9.16 1.80
N GLY A 124 8.95 8.50 1.04
CA GLY A 124 8.61 7.28 0.32
C GLY A 124 8.23 6.13 1.26
N GLU A 125 9.03 5.90 2.30
CA GLU A 125 8.77 4.85 3.30
C GLU A 125 7.42 5.03 3.99
N SER A 126 7.08 6.24 4.42
CA SER A 126 5.80 6.51 5.08
C SER A 126 4.61 6.24 4.17
N LEU A 127 4.69 6.67 2.91
CA LEU A 127 3.65 6.41 1.92
C LEU A 127 3.59 4.93 1.51
N TYR A 128 4.73 4.23 1.48
CA TYR A 128 4.80 2.79 1.23
C TYR A 128 4.08 2.00 2.32
N GLU A 129 4.37 2.30 3.60
CA GLU A 129 3.73 1.64 4.73
C GLU A 129 2.22 1.94 4.84
N SER A 130 1.78 3.08 4.31
CA SER A 130 0.35 3.45 4.23
C SER A 130 -0.36 2.89 2.99
N ALA A 131 0.40 2.31 2.02
CA ALA A 131 -0.16 1.83 0.77
C ALA A 131 -1.06 0.61 0.99
N PRO A 132 -2.36 0.69 0.66
CA PRO A 132 -3.33 -0.36 0.94
C PRO A 132 -3.18 -1.56 0.00
N GLU A 133 -4.01 -2.59 0.20
CA GLU A 133 -4.13 -3.72 -0.72
C GLU A 133 -4.57 -3.26 -2.13
N PRO A 134 -4.24 -4.02 -3.20
CA PRO A 134 -4.50 -3.62 -4.59
C PRO A 134 -5.97 -3.29 -4.91
N ARG A 135 -6.93 -3.86 -4.19
CA ARG A 135 -8.37 -3.63 -4.43
C ARG A 135 -8.89 -2.29 -3.94
N LEU A 136 -8.14 -1.62 -3.07
CA LEU A 136 -8.52 -0.35 -2.46
C LEU A 136 -8.00 0.83 -3.29
N ASP A 137 -8.25 2.05 -2.79
CA ASP A 137 -7.72 3.26 -3.43
C ASP A 137 -6.20 3.30 -3.37
N GLN A 138 -5.56 3.46 -4.54
CA GLN A 138 -4.11 3.42 -4.70
C GLN A 138 -3.45 4.81 -4.69
N THR A 139 -4.14 5.85 -4.23
CA THR A 139 -3.57 7.20 -4.12
C THR A 139 -2.28 7.21 -3.29
N PRO A 140 -2.19 6.54 -2.11
CA PRO A 140 -0.95 6.45 -1.35
C PRO A 140 0.16 5.69 -2.11
N THR A 141 -0.18 4.63 -2.85
CA THR A 141 0.77 3.85 -3.67
C THR A 141 1.41 4.72 -4.76
N ILE A 142 0.60 5.49 -5.49
CA ILE A 142 1.08 6.45 -6.50
C ILE A 142 1.95 7.53 -5.84
N GLY A 143 1.54 8.02 -4.68
CA GLY A 143 2.31 8.97 -3.89
C GLY A 143 3.68 8.43 -3.49
N ALA A 144 3.76 7.15 -3.08
CA ALA A 144 5.01 6.48 -2.72
C ALA A 144 5.94 6.30 -3.93
N ILE A 145 5.40 5.88 -5.09
CA ILE A 145 6.15 5.77 -6.35
C ILE A 145 6.80 7.11 -6.69
N ASN A 146 6.05 8.20 -6.68
CA ASN A 146 6.55 9.54 -6.96
C ASN A 146 7.61 9.99 -5.95
N ALA A 147 7.44 9.64 -4.68
CA ALA A 147 8.41 9.99 -3.64
C ALA A 147 9.72 9.23 -3.80
N TYR A 148 9.69 7.93 -4.09
CA TYR A 148 10.91 7.15 -4.35
C TYR A 148 11.59 7.57 -5.66
N GLN A 149 10.83 7.86 -6.72
CA GLN A 149 11.41 8.38 -7.96
C GLN A 149 12.16 9.68 -7.68
N ARG A 150 11.52 10.63 -6.97
CA ARG A 150 12.16 11.87 -6.57
C ARG A 150 13.42 11.63 -5.72
N PHE A 151 13.41 10.66 -4.80
CA PHE A 151 14.58 10.32 -4.01
C PHE A 151 15.73 9.83 -4.90
N LEU A 152 15.44 8.93 -5.84
CA LEU A 152 16.41 8.37 -6.78
C LEU A 152 17.02 9.44 -7.70
N ASP A 153 16.22 10.43 -8.09
CA ASP A 153 16.66 11.55 -8.93
C ASP A 153 17.56 12.53 -8.15
N LEU A 154 17.24 12.81 -6.88
CA LEU A 154 17.99 13.76 -6.06
C LEU A 154 19.25 13.16 -5.44
N TYR A 155 19.25 11.86 -5.14
CA TYR A 155 20.33 11.16 -4.44
C TYR A 155 20.76 9.89 -5.20
N PRO A 156 21.31 10.02 -6.42
CA PRO A 156 21.65 8.88 -7.27
C PRO A 156 22.74 7.97 -6.69
N ASP A 157 23.61 8.52 -5.82
CA ASP A 157 24.71 7.81 -5.18
C ASP A 157 24.41 7.35 -3.74
N SER A 158 23.14 7.45 -3.30
CA SER A 158 22.74 7.06 -1.95
C SER A 158 22.89 5.55 -1.73
N GLU A 159 23.32 5.17 -0.53
CA GLU A 159 23.33 3.76 -0.07
C GLU A 159 21.90 3.18 -0.03
N LEU A 160 20.88 4.01 0.14
CA LEU A 160 19.46 3.62 0.16
C LEU A 160 18.87 3.42 -1.24
N ARG A 161 19.63 3.74 -2.31
CA ARG A 161 19.15 3.64 -3.70
C ARG A 161 18.55 2.29 -4.04
N LYS A 162 19.26 1.19 -3.71
CA LYS A 162 18.80 -0.17 -4.02
C LYS A 162 17.49 -0.51 -3.29
N VAL A 163 17.35 -0.07 -2.04
CA VAL A 163 16.14 -0.26 -1.25
C VAL A 163 14.97 0.49 -1.90
N ALA A 164 15.16 1.76 -2.24
CA ALA A 164 14.15 2.59 -2.90
C ALA A 164 13.71 1.98 -4.25
N GLN A 165 14.65 1.48 -5.06
CA GLN A 165 14.35 0.83 -6.33
C GLN A 165 13.50 -0.44 -6.15
N ASN A 166 13.85 -1.30 -5.20
CA ASN A 166 13.10 -2.52 -4.93
C ASN A 166 11.66 -2.19 -4.50
N LYS A 167 11.49 -1.25 -3.58
CA LYS A 167 10.16 -0.81 -3.13
C LYS A 167 9.34 -0.16 -4.23
N LEU A 168 9.99 0.57 -5.14
CA LEU A 168 9.34 1.14 -6.31
C LEU A 168 8.77 0.02 -7.21
N PHE A 169 9.52 -1.05 -7.45
CA PHE A 169 9.02 -2.21 -8.22
C PHE A 169 7.84 -2.89 -7.51
N GLU A 170 7.92 -3.12 -6.20
CA GLU A 170 6.82 -3.70 -5.43
C GLU A 170 5.53 -2.86 -5.52
N LEU A 171 5.65 -1.53 -5.50
CA LEU A 171 4.51 -0.62 -5.65
C LEU A 171 3.94 -0.66 -7.08
N GLN A 172 4.79 -0.77 -8.10
CA GLN A 172 4.34 -0.94 -9.48
C GLN A 172 3.59 -2.26 -9.66
N ASP A 173 4.10 -3.36 -9.10
CA ASP A 173 3.42 -4.66 -9.11
C ASP A 173 2.06 -4.60 -8.41
N LYS A 174 1.93 -3.80 -7.34
CA LYS A 174 0.65 -3.57 -6.67
C LYS A 174 -0.37 -2.87 -7.59
N LEU A 175 0.05 -1.88 -8.39
CA LEU A 175 -0.81 -1.23 -9.38
C LEU A 175 -1.20 -2.18 -10.51
N ILE A 176 -0.27 -2.97 -11.01
CA ILE A 176 -0.52 -3.99 -12.04
C ILE A 176 -1.54 -5.02 -11.52
N MET A 177 -1.38 -5.49 -10.28
CA MET A 177 -2.31 -6.40 -9.64
C MET A 177 -3.72 -5.80 -9.52
N LYS A 178 -3.85 -4.50 -9.25
CA LYS A 178 -5.15 -3.80 -9.26
C LYS A 178 -5.83 -3.91 -10.62
N GLU A 179 -5.10 -3.62 -11.70
CA GLU A 179 -5.64 -3.71 -13.06
C GLU A 179 -6.06 -5.14 -13.41
N TYR A 180 -5.24 -6.13 -13.03
CA TYR A 180 -5.59 -7.54 -13.22
C TYR A 180 -6.86 -7.93 -12.46
N LEU A 181 -6.98 -7.55 -11.19
CA LEU A 181 -8.17 -7.84 -10.38
C LEU A 181 -9.42 -7.16 -10.94
N SER A 182 -9.28 -5.96 -11.51
CA SER A 182 -10.36 -5.23 -12.17
C SER A 182 -10.81 -5.94 -13.45
N ALA A 183 -9.87 -6.31 -14.32
CA ALA A 183 -10.16 -7.08 -15.53
C ALA A 183 -10.83 -8.43 -15.20
N LYS A 184 -10.29 -9.15 -14.21
CA LYS A 184 -10.84 -10.41 -13.73
C LYS A 184 -12.25 -10.28 -13.15
N LEU A 185 -12.55 -9.18 -12.46
CA LEU A 185 -13.89 -8.88 -11.98
C LEU A 185 -14.87 -8.72 -13.15
N TYR A 186 -14.53 -7.92 -14.16
CA TYR A 186 -15.34 -7.77 -15.36
C TYR A 186 -15.54 -9.11 -16.09
N PHE A 187 -14.50 -9.92 -16.22
CA PHE A 187 -14.60 -11.26 -16.79
C PHE A 187 -15.63 -12.12 -16.03
N ASN A 188 -15.55 -12.17 -14.70
CA ASN A 188 -16.44 -12.95 -13.86
C ASN A 188 -17.91 -12.46 -13.93
N LEU A 189 -18.10 -11.16 -14.17
CA LEU A 189 -19.43 -10.55 -14.34
C LEU A 189 -19.97 -10.67 -15.77
N GLY A 190 -19.14 -11.10 -16.72
CA GLY A 190 -19.43 -11.06 -18.16
C GLY A 190 -20.76 -11.62 -18.61
N GLY A 191 -21.24 -12.69 -17.96
CA GLY A 191 -22.54 -13.29 -18.23
C GLY A 191 -23.71 -12.78 -17.37
N TYR A 192 -23.49 -11.80 -16.50
CA TYR A 192 -24.51 -11.32 -15.57
C TYR A 192 -25.50 -10.38 -16.28
N PHE A 193 -26.77 -10.77 -16.29
CA PHE A 193 -27.88 -10.02 -16.89
C PHE A 193 -28.18 -8.79 -16.02
N GLY A 194 -27.72 -7.63 -16.35
CA GLY A 194 -27.99 -6.42 -15.59
C GLY A 194 -26.89 -5.35 -15.71
N ASN A 195 -25.75 -5.71 -16.24
CA ASN A 195 -24.66 -4.77 -16.50
C ASN A 195 -24.54 -4.44 -17.99
N ILE A 196 -25.66 -4.12 -18.60
CA ILE A 196 -25.66 -3.42 -19.89
C ILE A 196 -25.49 -1.96 -19.53
N ASN A 197 -24.28 -1.42 -19.72
CA ASN A 197 -24.01 0.02 -19.63
C ASN A 197 -24.98 0.78 -20.52
N ALA A 198 -25.12 2.09 -20.32
CA ALA A 198 -25.92 2.98 -21.19
C ALA A 198 -25.59 2.83 -22.69
N ASN A 199 -24.41 2.28 -23.02
CA ASN A 199 -23.92 2.01 -24.37
C ASN A 199 -24.14 0.55 -24.84
N ASN A 200 -24.85 -0.28 -24.08
CA ASN A 200 -25.10 -1.70 -24.41
C ASN A 200 -23.83 -2.56 -24.53
N GLU A 201 -22.76 -2.19 -23.83
CA GLU A 201 -21.49 -2.92 -23.82
C GLU A 201 -21.49 -4.00 -22.72
N SER A 202 -20.97 -5.19 -23.07
CA SER A 202 -20.86 -6.29 -22.12
C SER A 202 -19.67 -6.14 -21.18
N ASN A 203 -19.71 -6.79 -20.00
CA ASN A 203 -18.57 -6.84 -19.10
C ASN A 203 -17.34 -7.50 -19.74
N TYR A 204 -17.52 -8.40 -20.72
CA TYR A 204 -16.40 -8.95 -21.49
C TYR A 204 -15.67 -7.86 -22.27
N THR A 205 -16.37 -6.90 -22.87
CA THR A 205 -15.75 -5.73 -23.52
C THR A 205 -14.96 -4.90 -22.50
N ALA A 206 -15.52 -4.64 -21.32
CA ALA A 206 -14.81 -3.93 -20.26
C ALA A 206 -13.57 -4.69 -19.78
N CYS A 207 -13.64 -6.03 -19.69
CA CYS A 207 -12.48 -6.87 -19.36
C CYS A 207 -11.36 -6.72 -20.40
N ILE A 208 -11.71 -6.84 -21.70
CA ILE A 208 -10.76 -6.72 -22.81
C ILE A 208 -10.06 -5.36 -22.76
N VAL A 209 -10.82 -4.27 -22.71
CA VAL A 209 -10.26 -2.90 -22.68
C VAL A 209 -9.37 -2.69 -21.46
N THR A 210 -9.78 -3.15 -20.28
CA THR A 210 -8.97 -3.01 -19.05
C THR A 210 -7.66 -3.78 -19.17
N ALA A 211 -7.72 -5.03 -19.65
CA ALA A 211 -6.53 -5.88 -19.80
C ALA A 211 -5.57 -5.36 -20.88
N GLU A 212 -6.09 -4.93 -22.04
CA GLU A 212 -5.28 -4.34 -23.12
C GLU A 212 -4.58 -3.05 -22.67
N ASN A 213 -5.29 -2.17 -21.93
CA ASN A 213 -4.71 -0.95 -21.38
C ASN A 213 -3.61 -1.26 -20.35
N ALA A 214 -3.83 -2.29 -19.50
CA ALA A 214 -2.82 -2.73 -18.55
C ALA A 214 -1.56 -3.25 -19.27
N LEU A 215 -1.70 -4.08 -20.29
CA LEU A 215 -0.56 -4.58 -21.08
C LEU A 215 0.16 -3.48 -21.85
N LYS A 216 -0.56 -2.45 -22.32
CA LYS A 216 0.04 -1.28 -22.95
C LYS A 216 0.84 -0.43 -21.97
N THR A 217 0.35 -0.28 -20.74
CA THR A 217 0.99 0.53 -19.69
C THR A 217 2.17 -0.22 -19.07
N TYR A 218 2.05 -1.55 -18.91
CA TYR A 218 3.02 -2.42 -18.26
C TYR A 218 3.43 -3.59 -19.16
N PRO A 219 4.13 -3.35 -20.29
CA PRO A 219 4.39 -4.35 -21.32
C PRO A 219 5.24 -5.53 -20.83
N PHE A 220 6.05 -5.35 -19.80
CA PHE A 220 6.95 -6.36 -19.24
C PHE A 220 6.46 -6.96 -17.91
N THR A 221 5.16 -6.84 -17.62
CA THR A 221 4.59 -7.40 -16.39
C THR A 221 4.70 -8.93 -16.36
N HIS A 222 4.93 -9.48 -15.17
CA HIS A 222 4.87 -10.93 -14.93
C HIS A 222 3.44 -11.51 -15.09
N LEU A 223 2.39 -10.66 -15.05
CA LEU A 223 1.00 -11.04 -15.28
C LEU A 223 0.59 -10.99 -16.76
N ARG A 224 1.55 -10.92 -17.69
CA ARG A 224 1.28 -10.78 -19.13
C ARG A 224 0.44 -11.95 -19.66
N GLU A 225 0.80 -13.18 -19.33
CA GLU A 225 0.04 -14.37 -19.71
C GLU A 225 -1.38 -14.35 -19.14
N ASP A 226 -1.52 -13.98 -17.87
CA ASP A 226 -2.83 -13.89 -17.20
C ASP A 226 -3.76 -12.86 -17.85
N PHE A 227 -3.26 -11.68 -18.21
CA PHE A 227 -4.03 -10.68 -18.94
C PHE A 227 -4.40 -11.16 -20.34
N SER A 228 -3.47 -11.74 -21.10
CA SER A 228 -3.71 -12.27 -22.45
C SER A 228 -4.77 -13.40 -22.42
N LEU A 229 -4.72 -14.23 -21.38
CA LEU A 229 -5.71 -15.27 -21.13
C LEU A 229 -7.10 -14.69 -20.89
N LEU A 230 -7.22 -13.61 -20.10
CA LEU A 230 -8.49 -12.93 -19.87
C LEU A 230 -9.03 -12.31 -21.17
N ILE A 231 -8.17 -11.70 -21.99
CA ILE A 231 -8.57 -11.13 -23.31
C ILE A 231 -9.10 -12.25 -24.21
N MET A 232 -8.32 -13.31 -24.38
CA MET A 232 -8.69 -14.46 -25.22
C MET A 232 -10.04 -15.07 -24.80
N LYS A 233 -10.19 -15.36 -23.51
CA LYS A 233 -11.45 -15.93 -22.98
C LYS A 233 -12.62 -14.97 -23.14
N SER A 234 -12.40 -13.66 -22.92
CA SER A 234 -13.45 -12.64 -23.02
C SER A 234 -13.90 -12.44 -24.46
N LYS A 235 -12.99 -12.38 -25.45
CA LYS A 235 -13.33 -12.27 -26.86
C LYS A 235 -14.16 -13.47 -27.33
N PHE A 236 -13.76 -14.68 -26.95
CA PHE A 236 -14.51 -15.88 -27.29
C PHE A 236 -15.94 -15.88 -26.69
N LEU A 237 -16.07 -15.59 -25.40
CA LEU A 237 -17.38 -15.53 -24.74
C LEU A 237 -18.24 -14.37 -25.26
N LEU A 238 -17.62 -13.26 -25.63
CA LEU A 238 -18.29 -12.14 -26.28
C LEU A 238 -18.87 -12.56 -27.64
N ALA A 239 -18.12 -13.36 -28.43
CA ALA A 239 -18.59 -13.90 -29.69
C ALA A 239 -19.78 -14.88 -29.51
N GLU A 240 -19.69 -15.79 -28.53
CA GLU A 240 -20.77 -16.72 -28.21
C GLU A 240 -22.11 -16.02 -27.82
N ASN A 241 -22.02 -14.88 -27.15
CA ASN A 241 -23.14 -14.10 -26.64
C ASN A 241 -23.57 -12.96 -27.58
N SER A 242 -23.09 -12.93 -28.81
CA SER A 242 -23.37 -11.85 -29.77
C SER A 242 -24.65 -12.04 -30.55
N SER A 243 -25.26 -10.91 -30.98
CA SER A 243 -26.31 -10.93 -31.99
C SER A 243 -25.75 -11.45 -33.32
N GLU A 244 -26.61 -11.97 -34.19
CA GLU A 244 -26.25 -12.49 -35.51
C GLU A 244 -25.41 -11.50 -36.34
N GLU A 245 -25.74 -10.22 -36.30
CA GLU A 245 -25.07 -9.16 -37.04
C GLU A 245 -23.57 -9.00 -36.70
N LYS A 246 -23.22 -9.18 -35.43
CA LYS A 246 -21.84 -8.99 -34.95
C LYS A 246 -21.10 -10.32 -34.73
N ARG A 247 -21.78 -11.44 -34.86
CA ARG A 247 -21.30 -12.74 -34.46
C ARG A 247 -20.09 -13.18 -35.26
N LEU A 248 -20.15 -13.10 -36.56
CA LEU A 248 -19.11 -13.56 -37.47
C LEU A 248 -17.79 -12.81 -37.23
N ASP A 249 -17.84 -11.48 -37.16
CA ASP A 249 -16.65 -10.65 -36.95
C ASP A 249 -16.01 -10.89 -35.58
N ARG A 250 -16.83 -11.09 -34.54
CA ARG A 250 -16.35 -11.40 -33.19
C ARG A 250 -15.72 -12.79 -33.09
N TYR A 251 -16.24 -13.79 -33.83
CA TYR A 251 -15.60 -15.11 -33.88
C TYR A 251 -14.26 -15.07 -34.62
N ARG A 252 -14.11 -14.24 -35.66
CA ARG A 252 -12.84 -14.03 -36.33
C ARG A 252 -11.82 -13.37 -35.39
N ASP A 253 -12.23 -12.32 -34.69
CA ASP A 253 -11.39 -11.63 -33.71
C ASP A 253 -10.98 -12.57 -32.54
N ALA A 254 -11.89 -13.42 -32.07
CA ALA A 254 -11.58 -14.44 -31.06
C ALA A 254 -10.63 -15.54 -31.59
N GLU A 255 -10.75 -15.94 -32.84
CA GLU A 255 -9.84 -16.92 -33.48
C GLU A 255 -8.44 -16.36 -33.58
N ASP A 256 -8.29 -15.13 -34.06
CA ASP A 256 -7.01 -14.41 -34.18
C ASP A 256 -6.34 -14.24 -32.80
N GLU A 257 -7.10 -13.89 -31.78
CA GLU A 257 -6.59 -13.77 -30.40
C GLU A 257 -6.09 -15.10 -29.85
N CYS A 258 -6.82 -16.21 -30.13
CA CYS A 258 -6.38 -17.55 -29.70
C CYS A 258 -5.05 -17.96 -30.37
N TYR A 259 -4.86 -17.64 -31.65
CA TYR A 259 -3.57 -17.87 -32.31
C TYR A 259 -2.47 -16.99 -31.75
N GLY A 260 -2.78 -15.71 -31.48
CA GLY A 260 -1.86 -14.79 -30.82
C GLY A 260 -1.39 -15.33 -29.46
N PHE A 261 -2.33 -15.81 -28.62
CA PHE A 261 -2.03 -16.40 -27.33
C PHE A 261 -1.11 -17.64 -27.44
N ILE A 262 -1.41 -18.58 -28.35
CA ILE A 262 -0.59 -19.78 -28.53
C ILE A 262 0.83 -19.41 -29.00
N ASN A 263 0.94 -18.43 -29.90
CA ASN A 263 2.25 -18.00 -30.42
C ASN A 263 3.09 -17.30 -29.36
N GLU A 264 2.47 -16.50 -28.50
CA GLU A 264 3.16 -15.77 -27.43
C GLU A 264 3.50 -16.69 -26.25
N PHE A 265 2.62 -17.65 -25.91
CA PHE A 265 2.76 -18.58 -24.78
C PHE A 265 2.64 -20.05 -25.22
N PRO A 266 3.62 -20.57 -25.97
CA PRO A 266 3.57 -21.93 -26.54
C PRO A 266 3.52 -23.02 -25.47
N ASP A 267 4.10 -22.78 -24.29
CA ASP A 267 4.19 -23.73 -23.17
C ASP A 267 3.08 -23.50 -22.11
N SER A 268 2.10 -22.65 -22.40
CA SER A 268 0.99 -22.36 -21.47
C SER A 268 0.14 -23.58 -21.20
N ASN A 269 -0.24 -23.79 -19.94
CA ASN A 269 -1.21 -24.81 -19.52
C ASN A 269 -2.60 -24.56 -20.11
N GLU A 270 -2.90 -23.36 -20.61
CA GLU A 270 -4.17 -22.97 -21.24
C GLU A 270 -4.19 -23.13 -22.76
N ARG A 271 -3.09 -23.60 -23.35
CA ARG A 271 -3.03 -23.93 -24.79
C ARG A 271 -4.17 -24.85 -25.26
N PRO A 272 -4.55 -25.94 -24.54
CA PRO A 272 -5.67 -26.78 -24.96
C PRO A 272 -7.02 -26.02 -24.96
N THR A 273 -7.17 -25.01 -24.10
CA THR A 273 -8.33 -24.14 -24.09
C THR A 273 -8.38 -23.27 -25.35
N ALA A 274 -7.26 -22.67 -25.73
CA ALA A 274 -7.14 -21.88 -26.96
C ALA A 274 -7.44 -22.73 -28.22
N GLU A 275 -6.85 -23.92 -28.33
CA GLU A 275 -7.08 -24.86 -29.43
C GLU A 275 -8.56 -25.28 -29.55
N ARG A 276 -9.22 -25.51 -28.42
CA ARG A 276 -10.68 -25.79 -28.39
C ARG A 276 -11.51 -24.59 -28.87
N TYR A 277 -11.13 -23.37 -28.51
CA TYR A 277 -11.79 -22.16 -28.96
C TYR A 277 -11.61 -21.96 -30.48
N ILE A 278 -10.38 -22.12 -30.99
CA ILE A 278 -10.11 -22.09 -32.44
C ILE A 278 -10.99 -23.09 -33.20
N ALA A 279 -11.12 -24.32 -32.71
CA ALA A 279 -11.94 -25.35 -33.34
C ALA A 279 -13.44 -24.95 -33.39
N LYS A 280 -13.93 -24.24 -32.35
CA LYS A 280 -15.30 -23.71 -32.32
C LYS A 280 -15.47 -22.50 -33.26
N CYS A 281 -14.52 -21.56 -33.27
CA CYS A 281 -14.54 -20.41 -34.15
C CYS A 281 -14.59 -20.82 -35.63
N LYS A 282 -13.73 -21.76 -36.03
CA LYS A 282 -13.72 -22.30 -37.41
C LYS A 282 -14.99 -22.93 -37.89
N LYS A 283 -15.82 -23.48 -37.01
CA LYS A 283 -17.13 -24.01 -37.39
C LYS A 283 -18.12 -22.91 -37.78
N VAL A 284 -17.99 -21.71 -37.16
CA VAL A 284 -18.84 -20.56 -37.42
C VAL A 284 -18.31 -19.67 -38.56
N THR A 285 -16.98 -19.56 -38.69
CA THR A 285 -16.36 -18.69 -39.69
C THR A 285 -16.24 -19.32 -41.09
N LYS A 286 -16.44 -20.64 -41.19
CA LYS A 286 -16.38 -21.38 -42.48
C LYS A 286 -17.75 -21.58 -43.16
N ASP A 287 -18.82 -21.34 -42.41
CA ASP A 287 -20.18 -21.33 -42.93
C ASP A 287 -20.55 -19.90 -43.40
#